data_04201a5db91567006361a1cfea189c64
#
_entry.id   04201a5db91567006361a1cfea189c64
#
_cell.length_a   1.000
_cell.length_b   1.000
_cell.length_c   1.000
_cell.angle_alpha   90.00
_cell.angle_beta   90.00
_cell.angle_gamma   90.00
#
_symmetry.space_group_name_H-M   'P 1'
#
loop_
_entity.id
_entity.type
_entity.pdbx_description
1 polymer ?
#
loop_
_entity_poly.entity_id
_entity_poly.type
_entity_poly.pdbx_seq_one_letter_code
_entity_poly.pdbx_strand_id
1 'polypeptide(L)'
;DFTKVMPTAAAQASLVKVLAWTADRYGIDTSPGATVTFVSRGSQRFKPGALVTTPTIAPHRAMSYTGCPGDAFAPHVPELAARVQAQRAAWASVTKPAVRLGLVTP
;
A
#
# COMPACT_ATOMS: atom_id res chain seq x y z
N ASP A 1 4.39 13.79 13.43
CA ASP A 1 5.80 13.56 13.05
C ASP A 1 6.25 12.17 13.50
N PHE A 2 6.63 11.34 12.56
CA PHE A 2 7.05 9.96 12.83
C PHE A 2 8.56 9.77 12.72
N THR A 3 9.32 10.83 12.95
CA THR A 3 10.78 10.76 13.01
C THR A 3 11.22 9.92 14.21
N LYS A 4 10.59 10.10 15.36
CA LYS A 4 10.94 9.41 16.60
C LYS A 4 9.83 8.51 17.16
N VAL A 5 8.61 8.65 16.69
CA VAL A 5 7.45 7.90 17.20
C VAL A 5 6.71 7.25 16.04
N MET A 6 6.05 6.14 16.35
CA MET A 6 5.21 5.43 15.40
C MET A 6 3.80 6.03 15.37
N PRO A 7 3.07 5.91 14.24
CA PRO A 7 1.63 6.16 14.25
C PRO A 7 0.93 5.27 15.27
N THR A 8 -0.19 5.75 15.80
CA THR A 8 -0.98 4.93 16.73
C THR A 8 -1.46 3.65 16.07
N ALA A 9 -1.77 2.65 16.89
CA ALA A 9 -2.33 1.39 16.38
C ALA A 9 -3.62 1.65 15.58
N ALA A 10 -4.48 2.56 16.06
CA ALA A 10 -5.72 2.90 15.36
C ALA A 10 -5.45 3.55 14.00
N ALA A 11 -4.47 4.47 13.93
CA ALA A 11 -4.09 5.11 12.66
C ALA A 11 -3.53 4.08 11.68
N GLN A 12 -2.70 3.17 12.14
CA GLN A 12 -2.15 2.11 11.29
C GLN A 12 -3.25 1.17 10.78
N ALA A 13 -4.20 0.78 11.63
CA ALA A 13 -5.31 -0.07 11.23
C ALA A 13 -6.18 0.61 10.17
N SER A 14 -6.46 1.89 10.32
CA SER A 14 -7.21 2.66 9.33
C SER A 14 -6.46 2.76 8.00
N LEU A 15 -5.16 3.01 8.05
CA LEU A 15 -4.32 3.08 6.86
C LEU A 15 -4.32 1.74 6.10
N VAL A 16 -4.19 0.62 6.81
CA VAL A 16 -4.25 -0.71 6.19
C VAL A 16 -5.57 -0.89 5.45
N LYS A 17 -6.69 -0.52 6.04
CA LYS A 17 -8.01 -0.66 5.40
C LYS A 17 -8.16 0.22 4.17
N VAL A 18 -7.70 1.47 4.24
CA VAL A 18 -7.76 2.40 3.10
C VAL A 18 -6.90 1.90 1.95
N LEU A 19 -5.69 1.46 2.23
CA LEU A 19 -4.79 0.93 1.21
C LEU A 19 -5.34 -0.36 0.60
N ALA A 20 -5.88 -1.26 1.43
CA ALA A 20 -6.47 -2.51 0.96
C ALA A 20 -7.69 -2.25 0.06
N TRP A 21 -8.55 -1.31 0.46
CA TRP A 21 -9.70 -0.90 -0.36
C TRP A 21 -9.24 -0.32 -1.69
N THR A 22 -8.25 0.56 -1.67
CA THR A 22 -7.71 1.16 -2.90
C THR A 22 -7.13 0.10 -3.82
N ALA A 23 -6.35 -0.83 -3.27
CA ALA A 23 -5.76 -1.91 -4.05
C ALA A 23 -6.82 -2.81 -4.69
N ASP A 24 -7.89 -3.14 -3.95
CA ASP A 24 -9.00 -3.91 -4.49
C ASP A 24 -9.73 -3.15 -5.59
N ARG A 25 -9.98 -1.85 -5.37
CA ARG A 25 -10.72 -1.00 -6.31
C ARG A 25 -10.01 -0.87 -7.65
N TYR A 26 -8.68 -0.80 -7.63
CA TYR A 26 -7.88 -0.53 -8.84
C TYR A 26 -7.04 -1.72 -9.30
N GLY A 27 -7.22 -2.90 -8.71
CA GLY A 27 -6.51 -4.11 -9.13
C GLY A 27 -5.01 -4.06 -8.91
N ILE A 28 -4.55 -3.43 -7.83
CA ILE A 28 -3.12 -3.30 -7.53
C ILE A 28 -2.61 -4.58 -6.85
N ASP A 29 -1.52 -5.14 -7.35
CA ASP A 29 -0.87 -6.29 -6.74
C ASP A 29 -0.14 -5.87 -5.46
N THR A 30 -0.57 -6.38 -4.32
CA THR A 30 0.05 -6.12 -3.01
C THR A 30 0.69 -7.36 -2.41
N SER A 31 0.94 -8.40 -3.22
CA SER A 31 1.64 -9.59 -2.74
C SER A 31 3.07 -9.26 -2.28
N PRO A 32 3.66 -10.06 -1.39
CA PRO A 32 5.02 -9.79 -0.91
C PRO A 32 6.02 -9.65 -2.06
N GLY A 33 6.78 -8.56 -2.06
CA GLY A 33 7.77 -8.26 -3.09
C GLY A 33 7.21 -7.71 -4.39
N ALA A 34 5.90 -7.48 -4.50
CA ALA A 34 5.31 -6.90 -5.70
C ALA A 34 5.87 -5.51 -5.98
N THR A 35 6.22 -5.26 -7.23
CA THR A 35 6.74 -3.97 -7.68
C THR A 35 5.90 -3.47 -8.85
N VAL A 36 6.03 -2.18 -9.12
CA VAL A 36 5.43 -1.54 -10.29
C VAL A 36 6.51 -0.71 -10.99
N THR A 37 6.50 -0.74 -12.31
CA THR A 37 7.38 0.09 -13.13
C THR A 37 6.53 1.09 -13.89
N PHE A 38 6.92 2.34 -13.84
CA PHE A 38 6.18 3.42 -14.50
C PHE A 38 7.13 4.49 -15.03
N VAL A 39 6.60 5.34 -15.91
CA VAL A 39 7.34 6.49 -16.43
C VAL A 39 7.12 7.67 -15.51
N SER A 40 8.20 8.23 -14.97
CA SER A 40 8.13 9.39 -14.09
C SER A 40 7.55 10.59 -14.83
N ARG A 41 6.65 11.31 -14.17
CA ARG A 41 6.17 12.61 -14.64
C ARG A 41 6.94 13.77 -14.01
N GLY A 42 7.95 13.45 -13.22
CA GLY A 42 8.79 14.41 -12.51
C GLY A 42 8.62 14.34 -11.02
N SER A 43 9.70 14.09 -10.32
CA SER A 43 9.79 14.15 -8.85
C SER A 43 11.20 14.60 -8.50
N GLN A 44 11.47 14.80 -7.21
CA GLN A 44 12.81 15.22 -6.81
C GLN A 44 13.89 14.20 -7.16
N ARG A 45 13.57 12.90 -7.07
CA ARG A 45 14.54 11.84 -7.34
C ARG A 45 14.60 11.43 -8.81
N PHE A 46 13.52 11.61 -9.56
CA PHE A 46 13.39 11.07 -10.90
C PHE A 46 12.89 12.14 -11.86
N LYS A 47 13.66 12.42 -12.89
CA LYS A 47 13.27 13.39 -13.93
C LYS A 47 12.08 12.86 -14.74
N PRO A 48 11.34 13.75 -15.42
CA PRO A 48 10.28 13.31 -16.34
C PRO A 48 10.85 12.39 -17.43
N GLY A 49 10.14 11.31 -17.71
CA GLY A 49 10.53 10.31 -18.70
C GLY A 49 11.40 9.18 -18.18
N ALA A 50 11.92 9.27 -16.95
CA ALA A 50 12.69 8.18 -16.36
C ALA A 50 11.80 6.98 -16.04
N LEU A 51 12.30 5.77 -16.29
CA LEU A 51 11.65 4.55 -15.84
C LEU A 51 11.96 4.34 -14.36
N VAL A 52 10.92 4.13 -13.56
CA VAL A 52 11.04 3.96 -12.11
C VAL A 52 10.39 2.66 -11.71
N THR A 53 11.07 1.86 -10.91
CA THR A 53 10.51 0.63 -10.32
C THR A 53 10.50 0.78 -8.81
N THR A 54 9.34 0.61 -8.20
CA THR A 54 9.18 0.67 -6.74
C THR A 54 8.28 -0.46 -6.27
N PRO A 55 8.31 -0.80 -4.97
CA PRO A 55 7.23 -1.59 -4.40
C PRO A 55 5.88 -0.92 -4.65
N THR A 56 4.83 -1.71 -4.77
CA THR A 56 3.48 -1.16 -5.01
C THR A 56 2.99 -0.30 -3.85
N ILE A 57 3.45 -0.59 -2.64
CA ILE A 57 3.26 0.29 -1.48
C ILE A 57 4.64 0.84 -1.10
N ALA A 58 4.83 2.13 -1.33
CA ALA A 58 6.12 2.78 -1.16
C ALA A 58 5.97 4.08 -0.37
N PRO A 59 6.98 4.46 0.44
CA PRO A 59 6.94 5.72 1.16
C PRO A 59 7.26 6.90 0.25
N HIS A 60 6.86 8.10 0.70
CA HIS A 60 7.14 9.35 -0.03
C HIS A 60 8.63 9.52 -0.32
N ARG A 61 9.50 9.12 0.60
CA ARG A 61 10.96 9.25 0.39
C ARG A 61 11.50 8.43 -0.78
N ALA A 62 10.73 7.48 -1.30
CA ALA A 62 11.11 6.76 -2.51
C ALA A 62 11.11 7.64 -3.75
N MET A 63 10.31 8.69 -3.77
CA MET A 63 10.16 9.61 -4.90
C MET A 63 10.80 10.97 -4.67
N SER A 64 11.02 11.36 -3.42
CA SER A 64 11.46 12.70 -3.07
C SER A 64 12.53 12.66 -1.99
N TYR A 65 13.35 13.72 -1.94
CA TYR A 65 14.34 13.90 -0.90
C TYR A 65 13.64 14.50 0.33
N THR A 66 13.03 13.64 1.11
CA THR A 66 12.25 14.02 2.28
C THR A 66 12.44 13.02 3.41
N GLY A 67 12.23 13.45 4.64
CA GLY A 67 12.19 12.57 5.80
C GLY A 67 10.89 11.79 5.95
N CYS A 68 9.86 12.16 5.18
CA CYS A 68 8.58 11.46 5.22
C CYS A 68 8.75 9.98 4.79
N PRO A 69 8.12 9.03 5.46
CA PRO A 69 7.11 9.14 6.53
C PRO A 69 7.71 9.26 7.93
N GLY A 70 8.97 9.57 8.08
CA GLY A 70 9.69 9.67 9.34
C GLY A 70 10.55 8.44 9.60
N ASP A 71 11.70 8.64 10.24
CA ASP A 71 12.69 7.56 10.42
C ASP A 71 12.19 6.42 11.29
N ALA A 72 11.27 6.69 12.22
CA ALA A 72 10.70 5.65 13.06
C ALA A 72 9.75 4.74 12.25
N PHE A 73 8.98 5.31 11.34
CA PHE A 73 7.96 4.56 10.59
C PHE A 73 8.49 3.94 9.30
N ALA A 74 9.42 4.60 8.61
CA ALA A 74 9.87 4.16 7.28
C ALA A 74 10.29 2.68 7.21
N PRO A 75 11.05 2.12 8.20
CA PRO A 75 11.43 0.71 8.15
C PRO A 75 10.25 -0.26 8.26
N HIS A 76 9.09 0.21 8.73
CA HIS A 76 7.89 -0.61 8.92
C HIS A 76 6.93 -0.59 7.73
N VAL A 77 7.25 0.12 6.65
CA VAL A 77 6.40 0.15 5.45
C VAL A 77 6.25 -1.25 4.83
N PRO A 78 7.30 -2.10 4.74
CA PRO A 78 7.11 -3.47 4.28
C PRO A 78 6.14 -4.30 5.13
N GLU A 79 6.15 -4.10 6.45
CA GLU A 79 5.17 -4.77 7.34
C GLU A 79 3.76 -4.28 7.08
N LEU A 80 3.60 -2.98 6.83
CA LEU A 80 2.33 -2.39 6.46
C LEU A 80 1.80 -3.04 5.17
N ALA A 81 2.66 -3.22 4.17
CA ALA A 81 2.29 -3.87 2.91
C ALA A 81 1.79 -5.30 3.14
N ALA A 82 2.47 -6.06 4.01
CA ALA A 82 2.04 -7.40 4.36
C ALA A 82 0.66 -7.40 5.04
N ARG A 83 0.40 -6.42 5.91
CA ARG A 83 -0.90 -6.27 6.57
C ARG A 83 -2.01 -5.91 5.58
N VAL A 84 -1.71 -5.10 4.57
CA VAL A 84 -2.65 -4.77 3.49
C VAL A 84 -3.03 -6.04 2.73
N GLN A 85 -2.07 -6.85 2.37
CA GLN A 85 -2.33 -8.12 1.68
C GLN A 85 -3.19 -9.05 2.53
N ALA A 86 -2.89 -9.16 3.83
CA ALA A 86 -3.68 -9.98 4.74
C ALA A 86 -5.14 -9.49 4.85
N GLN A 87 -5.35 -8.18 4.89
CA GLN A 87 -6.69 -7.59 4.93
C GLN A 87 -7.47 -7.90 3.65
N ARG A 88 -6.82 -7.82 2.49
CA ARG A 88 -7.46 -8.16 1.21
C ARG A 88 -7.85 -9.62 1.16
N ALA A 89 -6.98 -10.52 1.62
CA ALA A 89 -7.26 -11.94 1.68
C ALA A 89 -8.43 -12.24 2.61
N ALA A 90 -8.51 -11.56 3.75
CA ALA A 90 -9.62 -11.72 4.69
C ALA A 90 -10.95 -11.28 4.07
N TRP A 91 -10.97 -10.15 3.38
CA TRP A 91 -12.20 -9.70 2.69
C TRP A 91 -12.61 -10.66 1.58
N ALA A 92 -11.65 -11.15 0.80
CA ALA A 92 -11.93 -12.10 -0.28
C ALA A 92 -12.55 -13.39 0.25
N SER A 93 -12.07 -13.90 1.39
CA SER A 93 -12.58 -15.15 1.98
C SER A 93 -14.01 -15.00 2.48
N VAL A 94 -14.43 -13.80 2.89
CA VAL A 94 -15.80 -13.54 3.32
C VAL A 94 -16.73 -13.37 2.13
N THR A 95 -16.29 -12.62 1.12
CA THR A 95 -17.15 -12.22 -0.02
C THR A 95 -17.39 -13.38 -0.99
N LYS A 96 -16.35 -14.16 -1.30
CA LYS A 96 -16.45 -15.22 -2.32
C LYS A 96 -17.48 -16.30 -2.00
N PRO A 97 -17.56 -16.85 -0.77
CA PRO A 97 -18.57 -17.84 -0.47
C PRO A 97 -20.00 -17.34 -0.68
N ALA A 98 -20.30 -16.11 -0.27
CA ALA A 98 -21.63 -15.53 -0.44
C ALA A 98 -21.99 -15.37 -1.92
N VAL A 99 -21.07 -14.86 -2.73
CA VAL A 99 -21.27 -14.73 -4.19
C VAL A 99 -21.48 -16.10 -4.82
N ARG A 100 -20.67 -17.08 -4.45
CA ARG A 100 -20.73 -18.42 -4.99
C ARG A 100 -22.04 -19.12 -4.70
N LEU A 101 -22.63 -18.84 -3.55
CA LEU A 101 -23.93 -19.39 -3.17
C LEU A 101 -25.11 -18.60 -3.74
N GLY A 102 -24.86 -17.50 -4.43
CA GLY A 102 -25.89 -16.66 -5.00
C GLY A 102 -26.65 -15.81 -3.98
N LEU A 103 -26.15 -15.71 -2.76
CA LEU A 103 -26.86 -14.99 -1.70
C LEU A 103 -26.84 -13.48 -1.85
N VAL A 104 -25.92 -12.95 -2.63
CA VAL A 104 -25.75 -11.51 -2.87
C VAL A 104 -26.03 -11.13 -4.31
N THR A 105 -26.51 -12.04 -5.12
CA THR A 105 -26.91 -11.67 -6.48
C THR A 105 -28.19 -10.85 -6.41
N PRO A 106 -28.23 -9.77 -7.17
CA PRO A 106 -29.47 -9.00 -7.26
C PRO A 106 -30.59 -9.82 -7.82
#